data_ae931916dacfdc690342a18fdea0fd6d
#
_entry.id   ae931916dacfdc690342a18fdea0fd6d
#
_cell.length_a   1.000
_cell.length_b   1.000
_cell.length_c   1.000
_cell.angle_alpha   90.00
_cell.angle_beta   90.00
_cell.angle_gamma   90.00
#
_symmetry.space_group_name_H-M   'P 1'
#
loop_
_entity.id
_entity.type
_entity.pdbx_description
1 polymer ?
#
loop_
_entity_poly.entity_id
_entity_poly.type
_entity_poly.pdbx_seq_one_letter_code
_entity_poly.pdbx_strand_id
1 'polypeptide(L)'
;MTNRLLTFTHQSPIGHWSVSVWKTDPRLSEMVASMWFGEGKTAYQRDRILPSGQSQLLINLGPPQYRVEPGPPEVRVPFVDVWYSGLHQGPIDTEAPHGNALLGVAFSAHGTFPWLGERMDDLSDRIIALADALGDGALSLRERLLNTPALEARFECVERWLLARLKPRTIVHPAVRWAVDRIAATGGRIPVEDLATQTGFTRKHLGNLFQQQVGLSPKSLARIHRFRGALALLNSGDGQVPWAALAEQCGYYDQSHLINEFRRFTGFSPADLARRDRPDSQSVVLR
;
A
#
# COMPACT_ATOMS: atom_id res chain seq x y z
N MET A 1 -25.76 -13.04 -11.46
CA MET A 1 -24.31 -12.73 -11.50
C MET A 1 -24.02 -11.76 -10.35
N THR A 2 -23.18 -12.13 -9.42
CA THR A 2 -22.82 -11.25 -8.30
C THR A 2 -22.02 -10.09 -8.87
N ASN A 3 -22.47 -8.86 -8.66
CA ASN A 3 -21.74 -7.67 -9.08
C ASN A 3 -20.37 -7.64 -8.37
N ARG A 4 -19.28 -7.78 -9.13
CA ARG A 4 -17.90 -7.78 -8.61
C ARG A 4 -17.28 -6.39 -8.60
N LEU A 5 -17.95 -5.39 -9.19
CA LEU A 5 -17.48 -4.02 -9.31
C LEU A 5 -18.32 -3.08 -8.45
N LEU A 6 -17.64 -2.28 -7.63
CA LEU A 6 -18.24 -1.17 -6.86
C LEU A 6 -17.52 0.11 -7.23
N THR A 7 -18.26 1.16 -7.58
CA THR A 7 -17.70 2.46 -7.95
C THR A 7 -18.16 3.53 -6.97
N PHE A 8 -17.22 4.31 -6.49
CA PHE A 8 -17.40 5.47 -5.63
C PHE A 8 -16.96 6.73 -6.37
N THR A 9 -17.75 7.78 -6.31
CA THR A 9 -17.42 9.08 -6.92
C THR A 9 -17.17 10.11 -5.82
N HIS A 10 -16.16 10.93 -6.01
CA HIS A 10 -15.84 12.06 -5.15
C HIS A 10 -15.94 13.36 -5.93
N GLN A 11 -16.61 14.35 -5.33
CA GLN A 11 -16.69 15.71 -5.86
C GLN A 11 -16.58 16.70 -4.70
N SER A 12 -15.55 17.52 -4.71
CA SER A 12 -15.28 18.51 -3.66
C SER A 12 -14.35 19.61 -4.20
N PRO A 13 -14.04 20.65 -3.40
CA PRO A 13 -13.06 21.68 -3.78
C PRO A 13 -11.65 21.14 -4.09
N ILE A 14 -11.29 19.94 -3.60
CA ILE A 14 -9.99 19.33 -3.88
C ILE A 14 -9.98 18.50 -5.17
N GLY A 15 -11.10 18.41 -5.91
CA GLY A 15 -11.15 17.75 -7.20
C GLY A 15 -12.39 16.88 -7.41
N HIS A 16 -12.39 16.19 -8.56
CA HIS A 16 -13.39 15.18 -8.90
C HIS A 16 -12.71 13.92 -9.42
N TRP A 17 -13.08 12.79 -8.87
CA TRP A 17 -12.57 11.48 -9.30
C TRP A 17 -13.54 10.35 -8.97
N SER A 18 -13.34 9.22 -9.61
CA SER A 18 -13.99 7.97 -9.25
C SER A 18 -12.96 6.92 -8.85
N VAL A 19 -13.36 6.04 -7.94
CA VAL A 19 -12.60 4.83 -7.60
C VAL A 19 -13.53 3.64 -7.74
N SER A 20 -13.15 2.73 -8.60
CA SER A 20 -13.84 1.45 -8.80
C SER A 20 -13.04 0.34 -8.13
N VAL A 21 -13.68 -0.42 -7.26
CA VAL A 21 -13.06 -1.54 -6.53
C VAL A 21 -13.62 -2.85 -7.07
N TRP A 22 -12.73 -3.79 -7.33
CA TRP A 22 -13.04 -5.10 -7.88
C TRP A 22 -12.91 -6.19 -6.82
N LYS A 23 -13.94 -7.03 -6.71
CA LYS A 23 -13.88 -8.26 -5.90
C LYS A 23 -13.06 -9.30 -6.65
N THR A 24 -11.86 -9.57 -6.15
CA THR A 24 -10.90 -10.47 -6.78
C THR A 24 -11.36 -11.94 -6.82
N ASP A 25 -10.77 -12.71 -7.74
CA ASP A 25 -10.92 -14.17 -7.81
C ASP A 25 -10.48 -14.80 -6.47
N PRO A 26 -11.23 -15.74 -5.91
CA PRO A 26 -10.88 -16.42 -4.65
C PRO A 26 -9.47 -17.03 -4.62
N ARG A 27 -8.95 -17.46 -5.77
CA ARG A 27 -7.59 -18.00 -5.90
C ARG A 27 -6.49 -16.96 -5.62
N LEU A 28 -6.81 -15.69 -5.70
CA LEU A 28 -5.90 -14.58 -5.40
C LEU A 28 -6.12 -14.00 -3.99
N SER A 29 -7.13 -14.42 -3.25
CA SER A 29 -7.56 -13.79 -2.00
C SER A 29 -6.50 -13.74 -0.89
N GLU A 30 -5.58 -14.69 -0.84
CA GLU A 30 -4.47 -14.68 0.12
C GLU A 30 -3.37 -13.68 -0.27
N MET A 31 -3.25 -13.38 -1.55
CA MET A 31 -2.19 -12.51 -2.09
C MET A 31 -2.67 -11.07 -2.28
N VAL A 32 -3.85 -10.92 -2.86
CA VAL A 32 -4.41 -9.64 -3.28
C VAL A 32 -5.43 -9.16 -2.26
N ALA A 33 -5.11 -8.07 -1.60
CA ALA A 33 -6.01 -7.42 -0.64
C ALA A 33 -7.14 -6.65 -1.35
N SER A 34 -6.81 -5.97 -2.47
CA SER A 34 -7.79 -5.28 -3.31
C SER A 34 -7.25 -5.03 -4.71
N MET A 35 -8.17 -4.92 -5.68
CA MET A 35 -7.87 -4.34 -6.99
C MET A 35 -8.78 -3.13 -7.19
N TRP A 36 -8.22 -2.06 -7.72
CA TRP A 36 -8.93 -0.80 -7.87
C TRP A 36 -8.52 -0.08 -9.16
N PHE A 37 -9.43 0.76 -9.64
CA PHE A 37 -9.16 1.69 -10.74
C PHE A 37 -9.60 3.08 -10.31
N GLY A 38 -8.66 4.01 -10.32
CA GLY A 38 -8.91 5.42 -10.01
C GLY A 38 -8.76 6.26 -11.25
N GLU A 39 -9.74 7.11 -11.53
CA GLU A 39 -9.67 8.09 -12.62
C GLU A 39 -10.25 9.43 -12.20
N GLY A 40 -9.71 10.52 -12.74
CA GLY A 40 -10.20 11.85 -12.49
C GLY A 40 -9.11 12.91 -12.43
N LYS A 41 -9.46 14.06 -11.85
CA LYS A 41 -8.57 15.21 -11.76
C LYS A 41 -8.64 15.84 -10.36
N THR A 42 -7.48 16.07 -9.79
CA THR A 42 -7.34 16.81 -8.54
C THR A 42 -7.17 18.31 -8.77
N ALA A 43 -7.57 19.13 -7.82
CA ALA A 43 -7.36 20.58 -7.82
C ALA A 43 -6.07 20.99 -7.06
N TYR A 44 -5.29 20.00 -6.63
CA TYR A 44 -3.97 20.19 -6.00
C TYR A 44 -2.87 19.57 -6.87
N GLN A 45 -1.64 20.00 -6.66
CA GLN A 45 -0.50 19.55 -7.45
C GLN A 45 0.14 18.28 -6.90
N ARG A 46 0.22 18.16 -5.57
CA ARG A 46 0.99 17.11 -4.90
C ARG A 46 0.20 16.52 -3.75
N ASP A 47 0.29 15.23 -3.63
CA ASP A 47 -0.15 14.47 -2.47
C ASP A 47 0.97 13.59 -1.92
N ARG A 48 0.79 13.15 -0.69
CA ARG A 48 1.70 12.28 0.04
C ARG A 48 0.99 10.97 0.37
N ILE A 49 1.49 9.89 -0.20
CA ILE A 49 0.99 8.53 0.06
C ILE A 49 1.62 8.02 1.36
N LEU A 50 0.79 7.54 2.27
CA LEU A 50 1.21 7.08 3.59
C LEU A 50 1.42 5.56 3.59
N PRO A 51 2.36 5.03 4.41
CA PRO A 51 2.59 3.60 4.53
C PRO A 51 1.30 2.84 4.90
N SER A 52 0.97 1.82 4.12
CA SER A 52 -0.25 1.03 4.28
C SER A 52 0.01 -0.39 4.83
N GLY A 53 1.25 -0.88 4.77
CA GLY A 53 1.57 -2.28 5.03
C GLY A 53 1.22 -3.19 3.84
N GLN A 54 1.00 -2.61 2.68
CA GLN A 54 0.71 -3.28 1.41
C GLN A 54 1.70 -2.83 0.35
N SER A 55 2.15 -3.74 -0.49
CA SER A 55 2.85 -3.41 -1.73
C SER A 55 1.83 -3.23 -2.86
N GLN A 56 2.22 -2.52 -3.92
CA GLN A 56 1.32 -2.16 -5.00
C GLN A 56 1.91 -2.51 -6.37
N LEU A 57 1.09 -3.12 -7.21
CA LEU A 57 1.30 -3.08 -8.66
C LEU A 57 0.47 -1.93 -9.20
N LEU A 58 1.10 -0.99 -9.89
CA LEU A 58 0.47 0.20 -10.44
C LEU A 58 0.62 0.21 -11.95
N ILE A 59 -0.48 0.35 -12.68
CA ILE A 59 -0.53 0.38 -14.14
C ILE A 59 -1.12 1.71 -14.55
N ASN A 60 -0.31 2.58 -15.14
CA ASN A 60 -0.78 3.88 -15.63
C ASN A 60 -1.48 3.71 -16.99
N LEU A 61 -2.76 4.04 -17.04
CA LEU A 61 -3.59 4.02 -18.25
C LEU A 61 -3.98 5.44 -18.70
N GLY A 62 -3.44 6.46 -18.05
CA GLY A 62 -3.72 7.87 -18.32
C GLY A 62 -2.47 8.69 -18.57
N PRO A 63 -2.55 10.00 -18.31
CA PRO A 63 -1.42 10.92 -18.42
C PRO A 63 -0.25 10.52 -17.49
N PRO A 64 0.97 11.00 -17.79
CA PRO A 64 2.11 10.81 -16.90
C PRO A 64 1.85 11.35 -15.51
N GLN A 65 2.22 10.56 -14.51
CA GLN A 65 2.30 10.96 -13.11
C GLN A 65 3.78 11.02 -12.71
N TYR A 66 4.07 11.55 -11.54
CA TYR A 66 5.45 11.72 -11.09
C TYR A 66 5.56 11.29 -9.64
N ARG A 67 6.62 10.55 -9.34
CA ARG A 67 7.13 10.42 -7.98
C ARG A 67 8.09 11.58 -7.74
N VAL A 68 7.96 12.23 -6.60
CA VAL A 68 8.84 13.35 -6.21
C VAL A 68 9.82 12.85 -5.18
N GLU A 69 11.10 12.91 -5.50
CA GLU A 69 12.18 12.59 -4.58
C GLU A 69 12.66 13.88 -3.92
N PRO A 70 12.68 13.95 -2.56
CA PRO A 70 13.16 15.11 -1.87
C PRO A 70 14.67 15.31 -2.09
N GLY A 71 15.09 16.54 -2.27
CA GLY A 71 16.51 16.90 -2.40
C GLY A 71 16.68 18.32 -2.91
N PRO A 72 17.88 18.91 -2.80
CA PRO A 72 18.27 20.12 -3.52
C PRO A 72 19.09 19.77 -4.79
N PRO A 73 18.52 19.79 -6.03
CA PRO A 73 17.12 20.03 -6.36
C PRO A 73 16.22 18.79 -6.17
N GLU A 74 14.91 19.00 -6.04
CA GLU A 74 13.93 17.90 -6.12
C GLU A 74 14.00 17.22 -7.48
N VAL A 75 13.84 15.88 -7.47
CA VAL A 75 13.81 15.07 -8.70
C VAL A 75 12.40 14.55 -8.93
N ARG A 76 11.86 14.80 -10.12
CA ARG A 76 10.56 14.26 -10.55
C ARG A 76 10.80 13.06 -11.46
N VAL A 77 10.49 11.88 -10.95
CA VAL A 77 10.63 10.62 -11.70
C VAL A 77 9.30 10.31 -12.37
N PRO A 78 9.22 10.29 -13.73
CA PRO A 78 7.97 10.06 -14.43
C PRO A 78 7.49 8.61 -14.24
N PHE A 79 6.18 8.47 -14.05
CA PHE A 79 5.46 7.22 -14.02
C PHE A 79 4.49 7.17 -15.22
N VAL A 80 4.84 6.40 -16.22
CA VAL A 80 4.10 6.32 -17.50
C VAL A 80 3.63 4.92 -17.87
N ASP A 81 4.19 3.87 -17.22
CA ASP A 81 3.98 2.48 -17.60
C ASP A 81 3.42 1.62 -16.46
N VAL A 82 4.15 0.59 -16.07
CA VAL A 82 3.80 -0.35 -15.01
C VAL A 82 4.89 -0.36 -13.95
N TRP A 83 4.51 -0.05 -12.72
CA TRP A 83 5.44 0.01 -11.60
C TRP A 83 5.02 -0.94 -10.49
N TYR A 84 6.02 -1.47 -9.83
CA TYR A 84 5.86 -2.14 -8.55
C TYR A 84 6.42 -1.26 -7.44
N SER A 85 5.59 -0.99 -6.44
CA SER A 85 5.93 -0.30 -5.21
C SER A 85 5.98 -1.30 -4.08
N GLY A 86 7.14 -1.53 -3.50
CA GLY A 86 7.35 -2.41 -2.36
C GLY A 86 6.66 -1.90 -1.10
N LEU A 87 6.86 -2.59 0.01
CA LEU A 87 6.42 -2.10 1.32
C LEU A 87 7.28 -0.91 1.73
N HIS A 88 6.64 0.22 2.03
CA HIS A 88 7.32 1.45 2.45
C HIS A 88 7.19 1.68 3.95
N GLN A 89 8.28 2.15 4.57
CA GLN A 89 8.35 2.57 5.97
C GLN A 89 8.31 4.09 6.14
N GLY A 90 8.27 4.82 5.05
CA GLY A 90 8.11 6.28 4.97
C GLY A 90 7.09 6.69 3.93
N PRO A 91 6.72 7.96 3.85
CA PRO A 91 5.78 8.47 2.88
C PRO A 91 6.41 8.60 1.48
N ILE A 92 5.55 8.64 0.46
CA ILE A 92 5.93 8.86 -0.93
C ILE A 92 5.17 10.08 -1.44
N ASP A 93 5.88 11.06 -2.00
CA ASP A 93 5.25 12.24 -2.60
C ASP A 93 4.99 11.99 -4.10
N THR A 94 3.76 12.30 -4.55
CA THR A 94 3.33 12.08 -5.93
C THR A 94 2.64 13.31 -6.51
N GLU A 95 2.69 13.42 -7.84
CA GLU A 95 2.02 14.47 -8.61
C GLU A 95 1.30 13.88 -9.81
N ALA A 96 0.07 14.36 -10.06
CA ALA A 96 -0.74 13.99 -11.22
C ALA A 96 -1.30 15.26 -11.92
N PRO A 97 -0.45 16.09 -12.55
CA PRO A 97 -0.81 17.44 -13.00
C PRO A 97 -1.88 17.45 -14.09
N HIS A 98 -2.03 16.38 -14.84
CA HIS A 98 -2.98 16.27 -15.96
C HIS A 98 -4.16 15.33 -15.68
N GLY A 99 -4.37 14.97 -14.42
CA GLY A 99 -5.30 13.94 -14.01
C GLY A 99 -4.67 12.55 -13.93
N ASN A 100 -5.47 11.58 -13.56
CA ASN A 100 -5.03 10.19 -13.47
C ASN A 100 -6.03 9.22 -14.15
N ALA A 101 -5.52 8.08 -14.58
CA ALA A 101 -6.25 6.85 -14.84
C ALA A 101 -5.31 5.69 -14.46
N LEU A 102 -5.47 5.19 -13.27
CA LEU A 102 -4.53 4.27 -12.65
C LEU A 102 -5.23 2.99 -12.20
N LEU A 103 -4.78 1.84 -12.69
CA LEU A 103 -5.21 0.54 -12.19
C LEU A 103 -4.19 0.06 -11.17
N GLY A 104 -4.65 -0.25 -9.97
CA GLY A 104 -3.82 -0.72 -8.87
C GLY A 104 -4.22 -2.10 -8.38
N VAL A 105 -3.21 -2.89 -8.00
CA VAL A 105 -3.36 -4.14 -7.26
C VAL A 105 -2.62 -3.99 -5.95
N ALA A 106 -3.34 -3.94 -4.84
CA ALA A 106 -2.77 -3.95 -3.50
C ALA A 106 -2.57 -5.39 -3.06
N PHE A 107 -1.34 -5.77 -2.78
CA PHE A 107 -1.01 -7.09 -2.24
C PHE A 107 -1.07 -7.06 -0.70
N SER A 108 -1.44 -8.19 -0.10
CA SER A 108 -1.18 -8.42 1.33
C SER A 108 0.32 -8.32 1.62
N ALA A 109 0.72 -8.14 2.88
CA ALA A 109 2.12 -7.93 3.23
C ALA A 109 3.07 -9.04 2.72
N HIS A 110 2.58 -10.27 2.56
CA HIS A 110 3.33 -11.41 2.02
C HIS A 110 2.89 -11.83 0.61
N GLY A 111 1.90 -11.13 0.03
CA GLY A 111 1.22 -11.55 -1.20
C GLY A 111 2.07 -11.46 -2.46
N THR A 112 3.08 -10.61 -2.48
CA THR A 112 3.96 -10.46 -3.64
C THR A 112 4.97 -11.61 -3.76
N PHE A 113 5.39 -12.20 -2.65
CA PHE A 113 6.43 -13.23 -2.64
C PHE A 113 6.11 -14.45 -3.53
N PRO A 114 4.90 -15.06 -3.49
CA PRO A 114 4.54 -16.17 -4.38
C PRO A 114 4.51 -15.81 -5.86
N TRP A 115 4.33 -14.53 -6.15
CA TRP A 115 4.19 -14.02 -7.50
C TRP A 115 5.53 -13.62 -8.14
N LEU A 116 6.36 -12.81 -7.46
CA LEU A 116 7.67 -12.42 -7.95
C LEU A 116 8.72 -13.51 -7.71
N GLY A 117 8.70 -14.17 -6.55
CA GLY A 117 9.66 -15.20 -6.18
C GLY A 117 11.05 -14.66 -5.87
N GLU A 118 11.16 -13.35 -5.68
CA GLU A 118 12.40 -12.65 -5.31
C GLU A 118 12.42 -12.37 -3.81
N ARG A 119 13.58 -12.01 -3.28
CA ARG A 119 13.69 -11.54 -1.90
C ARG A 119 12.96 -10.20 -1.77
N MET A 120 12.00 -10.12 -0.86
CA MET A 120 11.19 -8.92 -0.69
C MET A 120 11.94 -7.77 -0.02
N ASP A 121 13.00 -8.04 0.75
CA ASP A 121 13.85 -7.00 1.33
C ASP A 121 14.63 -6.19 0.26
N ASP A 122 14.92 -6.79 -0.88
CA ASP A 122 15.53 -6.09 -2.01
C ASP A 122 14.57 -5.08 -2.68
N LEU A 123 13.27 -5.21 -2.41
CA LEU A 123 12.20 -4.39 -2.97
C LEU A 123 11.56 -3.43 -1.95
N SER A 124 11.91 -3.54 -0.68
CA SER A 124 11.37 -2.68 0.38
C SER A 124 11.87 -1.25 0.26
N ASP A 125 10.98 -0.29 0.53
CA ASP A 125 11.23 1.15 0.36
C ASP A 125 11.65 1.54 -1.08
N ARG A 126 11.33 0.70 -2.07
CA ARG A 126 11.65 0.92 -3.48
C ARG A 126 10.41 0.91 -4.36
N ILE A 127 10.47 1.74 -5.39
CA ILE A 127 9.56 1.72 -6.53
C ILE A 127 10.40 1.43 -7.76
N ILE A 128 10.04 0.39 -8.49
CA ILE A 128 10.77 -0.06 -9.67
C ILE A 128 9.83 -0.12 -10.89
N ALA A 129 10.36 0.14 -12.08
CA ALA A 129 9.66 -0.21 -13.30
C ALA A 129 9.52 -1.74 -13.36
N LEU A 130 8.30 -2.24 -13.55
CA LEU A 130 8.09 -3.69 -13.51
C LEU A 130 8.74 -4.41 -14.69
N ALA A 131 8.98 -3.70 -15.79
CA ALA A 131 9.73 -4.23 -16.92
C ALA A 131 11.17 -4.64 -16.56
N ASP A 132 11.79 -3.97 -15.57
CA ASP A 132 13.13 -4.31 -15.09
C ASP A 132 13.15 -5.67 -14.38
N ALA A 133 12.04 -6.07 -13.76
CA ALA A 133 11.93 -7.34 -13.05
C ALA A 133 11.32 -8.47 -13.90
N LEU A 134 10.38 -8.16 -14.79
CA LEU A 134 9.58 -9.15 -15.53
C LEU A 134 9.73 -9.05 -17.07
N GLY A 135 10.59 -8.14 -17.55
CA GLY A 135 10.75 -7.90 -18.99
C GLY A 135 9.47 -7.34 -19.63
N ASP A 136 9.34 -7.51 -20.95
CA ASP A 136 8.26 -6.94 -21.77
C ASP A 136 6.85 -7.43 -21.40
N GLY A 137 6.74 -8.46 -20.58
CA GLY A 137 5.45 -9.00 -20.15
C GLY A 137 4.58 -8.01 -19.34
N ALA A 138 5.20 -7.04 -18.67
CA ALA A 138 4.50 -5.96 -17.98
C ALA A 138 3.95 -4.91 -18.96
N LEU A 139 4.76 -4.52 -19.96
CA LEU A 139 4.37 -3.57 -21.00
C LEU A 139 3.24 -4.15 -21.88
N SER A 140 3.34 -5.42 -22.25
CA SER A 140 2.30 -6.13 -22.99
C SER A 140 0.98 -6.22 -22.21
N LEU A 141 1.02 -6.30 -20.88
CA LEU A 141 -0.20 -6.20 -20.07
C LEU A 141 -0.83 -4.82 -20.22
N ARG A 142 -0.04 -3.75 -20.05
CA ARG A 142 -0.53 -2.37 -20.18
C ARG A 142 -1.16 -2.11 -21.55
N GLU A 143 -0.52 -2.51 -22.63
CA GLU A 143 -1.05 -2.37 -24.00
C GLU A 143 -2.41 -3.06 -24.16
N ARG A 144 -2.57 -4.28 -23.65
CA ARG A 144 -3.86 -4.98 -23.65
C ARG A 144 -4.93 -4.23 -22.89
N LEU A 145 -4.58 -3.65 -21.72
CA LEU A 145 -5.53 -2.89 -20.92
C LEU A 145 -5.96 -1.59 -21.61
N LEU A 146 -5.03 -0.90 -22.29
CA LEU A 146 -5.35 0.28 -23.08
C LEU A 146 -6.33 -0.04 -24.22
N ASN A 147 -6.24 -1.23 -24.82
CA ASN A 147 -7.12 -1.71 -25.89
C ASN A 147 -8.39 -2.42 -25.36
N THR A 148 -8.61 -2.47 -24.05
CA THR A 148 -9.78 -3.08 -23.41
C THR A 148 -10.69 -1.98 -22.87
N PRO A 149 -11.84 -1.66 -23.51
CA PRO A 149 -12.67 -0.54 -23.10
C PRO A 149 -13.45 -0.80 -21.80
N ALA A 150 -13.96 -2.02 -21.61
CA ALA A 150 -14.77 -2.35 -20.44
C ALA A 150 -13.90 -2.53 -19.19
N LEU A 151 -14.25 -1.84 -18.09
CA LEU A 151 -13.47 -1.84 -16.86
C LEU A 151 -13.40 -3.23 -16.19
N GLU A 152 -14.52 -3.96 -16.19
CA GLU A 152 -14.57 -5.34 -15.69
C GLU A 152 -13.59 -6.26 -16.45
N ALA A 153 -13.55 -6.13 -17.77
CA ALA A 153 -12.65 -6.92 -18.60
C ALA A 153 -11.17 -6.55 -18.36
N ARG A 154 -10.87 -5.29 -17.98
CA ARG A 154 -9.53 -4.89 -17.54
C ARG A 154 -9.14 -5.63 -16.26
N PHE A 155 -10.00 -5.65 -15.25
CA PHE A 155 -9.74 -6.39 -14.01
C PHE A 155 -9.56 -7.89 -14.25
N GLU A 156 -10.42 -8.51 -15.05
CA GLU A 156 -10.27 -9.92 -15.42
C GLU A 156 -8.98 -10.21 -16.19
N CYS A 157 -8.53 -9.27 -17.02
CA CYS A 157 -7.25 -9.37 -17.72
C CYS A 157 -6.09 -9.39 -16.73
N VAL A 158 -6.09 -8.51 -15.71
CA VAL A 158 -5.07 -8.47 -14.67
C VAL A 158 -5.12 -9.73 -13.80
N GLU A 159 -6.30 -10.22 -13.41
CA GLU A 159 -6.45 -11.47 -12.65
C GLU A 159 -5.81 -12.65 -13.39
N ARG A 160 -6.16 -12.83 -14.66
CA ARG A 160 -5.58 -13.89 -15.50
C ARG A 160 -4.06 -13.77 -15.61
N TRP A 161 -3.58 -12.56 -15.75
CA TRP A 161 -2.14 -12.28 -15.85
C TRP A 161 -1.40 -12.59 -14.54
N LEU A 162 -1.98 -12.27 -13.39
CA LEU A 162 -1.44 -12.62 -12.07
C LEU A 162 -1.44 -14.14 -11.87
N LEU A 163 -2.59 -14.81 -12.12
CA LEU A 163 -2.72 -16.26 -11.96
C LEU A 163 -1.74 -17.03 -12.83
N ALA A 164 -1.50 -16.58 -14.07
CA ALA A 164 -0.57 -17.22 -14.99
C ALA A 164 0.91 -17.11 -14.55
N ARG A 165 1.21 -16.20 -13.60
CA ARG A 165 2.57 -15.94 -13.08
C ARG A 165 2.80 -16.46 -11.68
N LEU A 166 1.82 -17.06 -11.05
CA LEU A 166 2.03 -17.71 -9.77
C LEU A 166 3.11 -18.78 -9.90
N LYS A 167 4.10 -18.72 -9.02
CA LYS A 167 5.20 -19.68 -8.97
C LYS A 167 4.81 -20.83 -8.01
N PRO A 168 4.40 -22.02 -8.48
CA PRO A 168 3.85 -23.07 -7.61
C PRO A 168 4.79 -23.54 -6.50
N ARG A 169 6.11 -23.33 -6.67
CA ARG A 169 7.13 -23.72 -5.68
C ARG A 169 7.52 -22.60 -4.72
N THR A 170 7.04 -21.38 -4.95
CA THR A 170 7.32 -20.23 -4.07
C THR A 170 6.15 -20.07 -3.11
N ILE A 171 6.27 -20.70 -1.95
CA ILE A 171 5.22 -20.75 -0.94
C ILE A 171 5.65 -19.88 0.26
N VAL A 172 4.75 -19.03 0.74
CA VAL A 172 4.97 -18.30 1.98
C VAL A 172 5.04 -19.29 3.14
N HIS A 173 6.08 -19.17 3.96
CA HIS A 173 6.25 -20.02 5.13
C HIS A 173 5.05 -19.86 6.08
N PRO A 174 4.44 -20.96 6.59
CA PRO A 174 3.24 -20.87 7.45
C PRO A 174 3.41 -19.94 8.66
N ALA A 175 4.59 -19.96 9.30
CA ALA A 175 4.89 -19.05 10.40
C ALA A 175 4.90 -17.57 10.00
N VAL A 176 5.34 -17.22 8.77
CA VAL A 176 5.30 -15.85 8.26
C VAL A 176 3.85 -15.42 8.02
N ARG A 177 3.06 -16.26 7.34
CA ARG A 177 1.63 -16.00 7.11
C ARG A 177 0.91 -15.77 8.42
N TRP A 178 1.02 -16.72 9.34
CA TRP A 178 0.40 -16.62 10.66
C TRP A 178 0.81 -15.34 11.40
N ALA A 179 2.10 -14.99 11.39
CA ALA A 179 2.58 -13.80 12.09
C ALA A 179 2.11 -12.50 11.44
N VAL A 180 2.01 -12.42 10.09
CA VAL A 180 1.41 -11.29 9.37
C VAL A 180 -0.06 -11.12 9.78
N ASP A 181 -0.84 -12.20 9.75
CA ASP A 181 -2.26 -12.19 10.13
C ASP A 181 -2.43 -11.77 11.59
N ARG A 182 -1.55 -12.26 12.47
CA ARG A 182 -1.60 -11.93 13.90
C ARG A 182 -1.24 -10.46 14.17
N ILE A 183 -0.25 -9.92 13.46
CA ILE A 183 0.09 -8.49 13.51
C ILE A 183 -1.12 -7.66 13.06
N ALA A 184 -1.75 -8.01 11.95
CA ALA A 184 -2.93 -7.31 11.46
C ALA A 184 -4.10 -7.38 12.45
N ALA A 185 -4.44 -8.58 12.94
CA ALA A 185 -5.55 -8.81 13.87
C ALA A 185 -5.38 -8.08 15.22
N THR A 186 -4.15 -7.87 15.66
CA THR A 186 -3.85 -7.14 16.89
C THR A 186 -3.63 -5.63 16.67
N GLY A 187 -3.77 -5.14 15.43
CA GLY A 187 -3.42 -3.77 15.09
C GLY A 187 -1.96 -3.44 15.40
N GLY A 188 -1.06 -4.42 15.27
CA GLY A 188 0.37 -4.27 15.53
C GLY A 188 0.76 -4.20 17.02
N ARG A 189 -0.13 -4.56 17.95
CA ARG A 189 0.15 -4.52 19.40
C ARG A 189 0.85 -5.75 19.93
N ILE A 190 0.89 -6.86 19.18
CA ILE A 190 1.56 -8.09 19.61
C ILE A 190 3.08 -7.89 19.73
N PRO A 191 3.73 -8.28 20.84
CA PRO A 191 5.18 -8.30 20.96
C PRO A 191 5.83 -9.28 19.99
N VAL A 192 7.03 -8.94 19.49
CA VAL A 192 7.77 -9.83 18.58
C VAL A 192 8.21 -11.11 19.27
N GLU A 193 8.43 -11.05 20.57
CA GLU A 193 8.73 -12.19 21.45
C GLU A 193 7.61 -13.23 21.39
N ASP A 194 6.35 -12.77 21.47
CA ASP A 194 5.18 -13.63 21.45
C ASP A 194 5.00 -14.28 20.08
N LEU A 195 5.27 -13.52 18.99
CA LEU A 195 5.27 -14.06 17.63
C LEU A 195 6.31 -15.18 17.49
N ALA A 196 7.52 -14.97 17.99
CA ALA A 196 8.59 -15.96 17.95
C ALA A 196 8.22 -17.21 18.75
N THR A 197 7.75 -17.03 19.98
CA THR A 197 7.34 -18.14 20.87
C THR A 197 6.21 -18.96 20.23
N GLN A 198 5.16 -18.32 19.72
CA GLN A 198 3.99 -19.01 19.15
C GLN A 198 4.28 -19.71 17.83
N THR A 199 5.31 -19.26 17.09
CA THR A 199 5.76 -19.92 15.86
C THR A 199 6.81 -21.02 16.11
N GLY A 200 7.32 -21.13 17.32
CA GLY A 200 8.40 -22.08 17.66
C GLY A 200 9.78 -21.65 17.13
N PHE A 201 9.94 -20.40 16.68
CA PHE A 201 11.19 -19.88 16.15
C PHE A 201 11.90 -18.94 17.12
N THR A 202 13.22 -18.78 16.92
CA THR A 202 13.93 -17.64 17.52
C THR A 202 13.54 -16.35 16.82
N ARG A 203 13.61 -15.21 17.54
CA ARG A 203 13.39 -13.88 16.93
C ARG A 203 14.24 -13.63 15.69
N LYS A 204 15.50 -14.09 15.70
CA LYS A 204 16.42 -13.95 14.56
C LYS A 204 15.93 -14.74 13.35
N HIS A 205 15.53 -15.99 13.55
CA HIS A 205 15.07 -16.84 12.45
C HIS A 205 13.75 -16.32 11.86
N LEU A 206 12.76 -15.99 12.70
CA LEU A 206 11.51 -15.38 12.24
C LEU A 206 11.77 -14.05 11.52
N GLY A 207 12.67 -13.21 12.04
CA GLY A 207 13.05 -11.94 11.40
C GLY A 207 13.65 -12.13 10.01
N ASN A 208 14.52 -13.11 9.81
CA ASN A 208 15.11 -13.41 8.50
C ASN A 208 14.06 -13.91 7.51
N LEU A 209 13.15 -14.79 7.92
CA LEU A 209 12.05 -15.25 7.08
C LEU A 209 11.12 -14.08 6.68
N PHE A 210 10.83 -13.19 7.64
CA PHE A 210 10.03 -12.00 7.38
C PHE A 210 10.69 -11.07 6.36
N GLN A 211 11.97 -10.78 6.52
CA GLN A 211 12.72 -9.96 5.54
C GLN A 211 12.67 -10.58 4.16
N GLN A 212 12.92 -11.87 4.05
CA GLN A 212 12.90 -12.58 2.77
C GLN A 212 11.52 -12.57 2.10
N GLN A 213 10.42 -12.76 2.85
CA GLN A 213 9.10 -13.04 2.28
C GLN A 213 8.12 -11.86 2.39
N VAL A 214 8.38 -10.90 3.26
CA VAL A 214 7.58 -9.69 3.47
C VAL A 214 8.35 -8.44 3.07
N GLY A 215 9.67 -8.45 3.25
CA GLY A 215 10.55 -7.32 2.98
C GLY A 215 10.80 -6.43 4.21
N LEU A 216 10.02 -6.56 5.25
CA LEU A 216 10.16 -5.82 6.49
C LEU A 216 10.44 -6.75 7.67
N SER A 217 10.89 -6.20 8.79
CA SER A 217 10.90 -6.95 10.04
C SER A 217 9.47 -7.03 10.62
N PRO A 218 9.15 -8.05 11.47
CA PRO A 218 7.87 -8.11 12.19
C PRO A 218 7.59 -6.82 12.96
N LYS A 219 8.62 -6.23 13.58
CA LYS A 219 8.51 -4.96 14.32
C LYS A 219 8.13 -3.79 13.41
N SER A 220 8.74 -3.69 12.21
CA SER A 220 8.42 -2.62 11.25
C SER A 220 6.98 -2.74 10.75
N LEU A 221 6.53 -3.96 10.40
CA LEU A 221 5.16 -4.19 9.97
C LEU A 221 4.15 -3.86 11.10
N ALA A 222 4.44 -4.29 12.34
CA ALA A 222 3.61 -3.99 13.51
C ALA A 222 3.48 -2.47 13.76
N ARG A 223 4.57 -1.70 13.57
CA ARG A 223 4.54 -0.22 13.68
C ARG A 223 3.62 0.40 12.63
N ILE A 224 3.67 -0.06 11.38
CA ILE A 224 2.78 0.41 10.31
C ILE A 224 1.31 0.11 10.68
N HIS A 225 1.01 -1.09 11.17
CA HIS A 225 -0.36 -1.43 11.58
C HIS A 225 -0.86 -0.57 12.75
N ARG A 226 -0.02 -0.28 13.76
CA ARG A 226 -0.38 0.66 14.84
C ARG A 226 -0.67 2.05 14.32
N PHE A 227 0.21 2.57 13.45
CA PHE A 227 0.00 3.85 12.81
C PHE A 227 -1.31 3.89 12.02
N ARG A 228 -1.62 2.85 11.23
CA ARG A 228 -2.88 2.76 10.47
C ARG A 228 -4.11 2.75 11.40
N GLY A 229 -4.04 2.03 12.51
CA GLY A 229 -5.09 2.03 13.52
C GLY A 229 -5.31 3.43 14.13
N ALA A 230 -4.25 4.11 14.52
CA ALA A 230 -4.31 5.47 15.04
C ALA A 230 -4.84 6.47 14.01
N LEU A 231 -4.41 6.33 12.75
CA LEU A 231 -4.88 7.15 11.64
C LEU A 231 -6.38 6.96 11.35
N ALA A 232 -6.88 5.74 11.44
CA ALA A 232 -8.30 5.43 11.27
C ALA A 232 -9.15 6.06 12.39
N LEU A 233 -8.68 5.99 13.64
CA LEU A 233 -9.36 6.63 14.78
C LEU A 233 -9.34 8.16 14.68
N LEU A 234 -8.23 8.75 14.20
CA LEU A 234 -8.15 10.18 13.93
C LEU A 234 -9.19 10.64 12.91
N ASN A 235 -9.53 9.79 11.94
CA ASN A 235 -10.49 10.12 10.87
C ASN A 235 -11.96 9.93 11.28
N SER A 236 -12.25 9.02 12.22
CA SER A 236 -13.61 8.69 12.65
C SER A 236 -14.10 9.55 13.80
N GLY A 237 -13.23 10.32 14.44
CA GLY A 237 -13.58 11.18 15.58
C GLY A 237 -13.83 12.63 15.16
N ASP A 238 -14.69 13.35 15.92
CA ASP A 238 -14.96 14.79 15.76
C ASP A 238 -13.77 15.69 16.17
N GLY A 239 -12.54 15.24 15.99
CA GLY A 239 -11.31 16.01 16.24
C GLY A 239 -10.94 16.21 17.72
N GLN A 240 -11.64 15.56 18.66
CA GLN A 240 -11.47 15.78 20.11
C GLN A 240 -10.92 14.59 20.91
N VAL A 241 -10.33 13.58 20.25
CA VAL A 241 -9.71 12.48 21.02
C VAL A 241 -8.44 13.00 21.70
N PRO A 242 -8.33 12.94 23.04
CA PRO A 242 -7.09 13.29 23.74
C PRO A 242 -5.94 12.43 23.21
N TRP A 243 -4.84 13.06 22.83
CA TRP A 243 -3.69 12.33 22.22
C TRP A 243 -3.12 11.24 23.14
N ALA A 244 -3.21 11.41 24.46
CA ALA A 244 -2.82 10.41 25.43
C ALA A 244 -3.72 9.16 25.35
N ALA A 245 -5.02 9.34 25.25
CA ALA A 245 -5.99 8.24 25.12
C ALA A 245 -5.81 7.51 23.78
N LEU A 246 -5.58 8.26 22.69
CA LEU A 246 -5.26 7.68 21.38
C LEU A 246 -3.98 6.85 21.42
N ALA A 247 -2.95 7.35 22.10
CA ALA A 247 -1.69 6.63 22.26
C ALA A 247 -1.88 5.29 23.01
N GLU A 248 -2.59 5.31 24.12
CA GLU A 248 -2.92 4.12 24.91
C GLU A 248 -3.74 3.11 24.11
N GLN A 249 -4.82 3.55 23.47
CA GLN A 249 -5.71 2.71 22.67
C GLN A 249 -4.98 2.01 21.51
N CYS A 250 -4.00 2.70 20.89
CA CYS A 250 -3.22 2.15 19.78
C CYS A 250 -1.96 1.40 20.22
N GLY A 251 -1.68 1.29 21.54
CA GLY A 251 -0.52 0.56 22.06
C GLY A 251 0.81 1.30 21.88
N TYR A 252 0.78 2.63 21.90
CA TYR A 252 1.98 3.45 22.05
C TYR A 252 2.31 3.61 23.54
N TYR A 253 3.59 3.78 23.84
CA TYR A 253 4.04 3.95 25.21
C TYR A 253 3.49 5.23 25.86
N ASP A 254 3.54 6.33 25.11
CA ASP A 254 3.01 7.62 25.51
C ASP A 254 2.64 8.50 24.28
N GLN A 255 2.14 9.69 24.54
CA GLN A 255 1.81 10.68 23.52
C GLN A 255 3.02 11.10 22.66
N SER A 256 4.21 11.23 23.25
CA SER A 256 5.43 11.61 22.56
C SER A 256 5.85 10.57 21.53
N HIS A 257 5.73 9.28 21.91
CA HIS A 257 5.97 8.15 21.01
C HIS A 257 4.97 8.18 19.83
N LEU A 258 3.67 8.38 20.08
CA LEU A 258 2.66 8.55 19.03
C LEU A 258 3.05 9.68 18.06
N ILE A 259 3.37 10.88 18.57
CA ILE A 259 3.73 12.05 17.75
C ILE A 259 4.95 11.76 16.89
N ASN A 260 5.97 11.11 17.43
CA ASN A 260 7.19 10.77 16.70
C ASN A 260 6.92 9.74 15.58
N GLU A 261 6.05 8.75 15.82
CA GLU A 261 5.64 7.79 14.79
C GLU A 261 4.83 8.49 13.67
N PHE A 262 3.91 9.39 14.01
CA PHE A 262 3.19 10.18 13.00
C PHE A 262 4.15 11.02 12.15
N ARG A 263 5.08 11.73 12.77
CA ARG A 263 6.09 12.51 12.02
C ARG A 263 6.93 11.62 11.10
N ARG A 264 7.29 10.44 11.55
CA ARG A 264 8.05 9.49 10.74
C ARG A 264 7.27 9.00 9.53
N PHE A 265 5.98 8.65 9.71
CA PHE A 265 5.16 8.06 8.65
C PHE A 265 4.49 9.08 7.74
N THR A 266 4.32 10.32 8.19
CA THR A 266 3.57 11.34 7.45
C THR A 266 4.36 12.61 7.18
N GLY A 267 5.42 12.88 7.93
CA GLY A 267 6.10 14.18 7.99
C GLY A 267 5.37 15.20 8.86
N PHE A 268 4.22 14.87 9.43
CA PHE A 268 3.37 15.80 10.20
C PHE A 268 3.12 15.29 11.62
N SER A 269 2.82 16.22 12.53
CA SER A 269 2.22 15.85 13.81
C SER A 269 0.76 15.35 13.59
N PRO A 270 0.18 14.59 14.52
CA PRO A 270 -1.24 14.19 14.43
C PRO A 270 -2.17 15.39 14.29
N ALA A 271 -1.92 16.47 15.04
CA ALA A 271 -2.71 17.70 14.99
C ALA A 271 -2.59 18.44 13.65
N ASP A 272 -1.39 18.46 13.04
CA ASP A 272 -1.19 19.05 11.71
C ASP A 272 -1.84 18.21 10.63
N LEU A 273 -1.74 16.89 10.74
CA LEU A 273 -2.35 15.97 9.79
C LEU A 273 -3.89 16.06 9.80
N ALA A 274 -4.49 16.20 10.98
CA ALA A 274 -5.94 16.35 11.15
C ALA A 274 -6.53 17.59 10.46
N ARG A 275 -5.72 18.63 10.24
CA ARG A 275 -6.14 19.88 9.57
C ARG A 275 -5.94 19.87 8.05
N ARG A 276 -5.37 18.80 7.49
CA ARG A 276 -5.08 18.70 6.06
C ARG A 276 -6.18 18.02 5.30
N ASP A 277 -6.34 18.43 4.06
CA ASP A 277 -7.21 17.73 3.13
C ASP A 277 -6.66 16.33 2.84
N ARG A 278 -7.55 15.37 2.80
CA ARG A 278 -7.24 13.96 2.58
C ARG A 278 -8.15 13.40 1.52
N PRO A 279 -7.60 13.10 0.33
CA PRO A 279 -8.37 12.50 -0.76
C PRO A 279 -8.95 11.14 -0.40
N ASP A 280 -8.22 10.38 0.43
CA ASP A 280 -8.60 9.06 0.91
C ASP A 280 -7.96 8.74 2.28
N SER A 281 -8.07 7.49 2.71
CA SER A 281 -7.48 7.01 3.98
C SER A 281 -5.96 6.80 3.92
N GLN A 282 -5.33 6.94 2.75
CA GLN A 282 -3.92 6.62 2.52
C GLN A 282 -3.10 7.81 2.03
N SER A 283 -3.72 8.93 1.74
CA SER A 283 -3.03 10.10 1.20
C SER A 283 -3.39 11.39 1.93
N VAL A 284 -2.54 12.40 1.77
CA VAL A 284 -2.70 13.74 2.32
C VAL A 284 -2.20 14.78 1.31
N VAL A 285 -2.97 15.86 1.12
CA VAL A 285 -2.61 16.96 0.21
C VAL A 285 -1.43 17.75 0.77
N LEU A 286 -0.40 17.96 -0.06
CA LEU A 286 0.70 18.86 0.20
C LEU A 286 0.41 20.22 -0.46
N ARG A 287 0.35 21.28 0.36
CA ARG A 287 0.19 22.67 -0.08
C ARG A 287 1.51 23.40 0.01
#